data_cea61f4216850e37c489b931f76c2639
#
_entry.id   cea61f4216850e37c489b931f76c2639
#
_cell.length_a   1.000
_cell.length_b   1.000
_cell.length_c   1.000
_cell.angle_alpha   90.00
_cell.angle_beta   90.00
_cell.angle_gamma   90.00
#
_symmetry.space_group_name_H-M   'P 1'
#
loop_
_entity.id
_entity.type
_entity.pdbx_description
1 polymer ?
#
loop_
_entity_poly.entity_id
_entity_poly.type
_entity_poly.pdbx_seq_one_letter_code
_entity_poly.pdbx_strand_id
1 'polypeptide(L)'
;MTQVNPKDHITKAAFIGLGVMGYPMAGHLLKKGFDVTVYNRTAEKADQWIAEYGGKRAPTPQQAALGAQIVFSCVGNDDDVREISAGPEGALSAMEAGAIFVDHTTASAEVARELSIKAEEKGVYFLDAPVSGGQAGAENGVLTVMVGGDPSVFEIAQPVIKSYARAVGLMGPVGSGQLTKMVNQICIAGLVQGLSEGIDFGRRCGLDMERVLDVISKGAAQSWQMENRGITMKDDQFDFGFAVDWMRKDLGLCLDEARRRGSRLPVTALVDQFYGQVQASGGGRWDTSSLISLLKD
;
A
#
# COMPACT_ATOMS: atom_id res chain seq x y z
N MET A 1 -1.75 -38.45 5.17
CA MET A 1 -1.80 -37.00 5.04
C MET A 1 -0.74 -36.64 4.02
N THR A 2 -1.13 -36.37 2.79
CA THR A 2 -0.24 -35.96 1.71
C THR A 2 0.19 -34.50 1.99
N GLN A 3 1.44 -34.34 2.37
CA GLN A 3 2.04 -32.99 2.40
C GLN A 3 1.96 -32.43 0.97
N VAL A 4 1.15 -31.43 0.75
CA VAL A 4 1.17 -30.61 -0.48
C VAL A 4 2.55 -29.95 -0.51
N ASN A 5 3.35 -30.34 -1.49
CA ASN A 5 4.68 -29.75 -1.68
C ASN A 5 4.49 -28.27 -2.07
N PRO A 6 5.05 -27.29 -1.34
CA PRO A 6 4.85 -25.86 -1.61
C PRO A 6 5.37 -25.40 -3.00
N LYS A 7 5.96 -26.30 -3.76
CA LYS A 7 6.46 -26.07 -5.13
C LYS A 7 5.44 -26.36 -6.24
N ASP A 8 4.24 -26.84 -5.89
CA ASP A 8 3.17 -27.00 -6.86
C ASP A 8 2.64 -25.61 -7.23
N HIS A 9 2.58 -25.31 -8.53
CA HIS A 9 2.24 -23.99 -9.08
C HIS A 9 0.96 -23.43 -8.45
N ILE A 10 1.06 -22.25 -7.80
CA ILE A 10 -0.12 -21.48 -7.38
C ILE A 10 -0.91 -21.14 -8.64
N THR A 11 -2.18 -21.51 -8.66
CA THR A 11 -3.11 -21.23 -9.77
C THR A 11 -4.37 -20.52 -9.30
N LYS A 12 -4.74 -20.67 -8.01
CA LYS A 12 -5.94 -20.09 -7.41
C LYS A 12 -5.56 -19.02 -6.40
N ALA A 13 -6.04 -17.81 -6.63
CA ALA A 13 -5.81 -16.67 -5.77
C ALA A 13 -7.12 -16.03 -5.32
N ALA A 14 -7.13 -15.45 -4.12
CA ALA A 14 -8.19 -14.54 -3.71
C ALA A 14 -7.60 -13.13 -3.54
N PHE A 15 -8.42 -12.09 -3.77
CA PHE A 15 -8.03 -10.72 -3.49
C PHE A 15 -9.12 -9.99 -2.70
N ILE A 16 -8.78 -9.50 -1.52
CA ILE A 16 -9.68 -8.88 -0.55
C ILE A 16 -9.39 -7.38 -0.48
N GLY A 17 -10.37 -6.56 -0.86
CA GLY A 17 -10.22 -5.10 -0.90
C GLY A 17 -9.89 -4.57 -2.29
N LEU A 18 -10.93 -4.00 -2.95
CA LEU A 18 -10.86 -3.43 -4.29
C LEU A 18 -10.88 -1.90 -4.25
N GLY A 19 -9.97 -1.35 -3.43
CA GLY A 19 -9.66 0.08 -3.45
C GLY A 19 -8.85 0.46 -4.69
N VAL A 20 -8.39 1.71 -4.75
CA VAL A 20 -7.57 2.22 -5.88
C VAL A 20 -6.31 1.39 -6.16
N MET A 21 -5.80 0.68 -5.14
CA MET A 21 -4.64 -0.20 -5.26
C MET A 21 -5.06 -1.63 -5.61
N GLY A 22 -5.94 -2.23 -4.80
CA GLY A 22 -6.30 -3.64 -4.92
C GLY A 22 -7.06 -3.98 -6.20
N TYR A 23 -7.87 -3.05 -6.71
CA TYR A 23 -8.64 -3.25 -7.94
C TYR A 23 -7.77 -3.61 -9.15
N PRO A 24 -6.76 -2.79 -9.53
CA PRO A 24 -5.86 -3.15 -10.63
C PRO A 24 -4.91 -4.30 -10.28
N MET A 25 -4.46 -4.45 -9.02
CA MET A 25 -3.60 -5.57 -8.61
C MET A 25 -4.29 -6.91 -8.84
N ALA A 26 -5.56 -7.06 -8.43
CA ALA A 26 -6.37 -8.24 -8.69
C ALA A 26 -6.55 -8.49 -10.21
N GLY A 27 -6.76 -7.42 -11.00
CA GLY A 27 -6.84 -7.48 -12.46
C GLY A 27 -5.57 -8.02 -13.11
N HIS A 28 -4.39 -7.61 -12.62
CA HIS A 28 -3.11 -8.14 -13.11
C HIS A 28 -2.94 -9.63 -12.83
N LEU A 29 -3.39 -10.13 -11.68
CA LEU A 29 -3.38 -11.57 -11.38
C LEU A 29 -4.20 -12.35 -12.41
N LEU A 30 -5.42 -11.91 -12.67
CA LEU A 30 -6.28 -12.57 -13.66
C LEU A 30 -5.66 -12.54 -15.06
N LYS A 31 -5.12 -11.39 -15.50
CA LYS A 31 -4.41 -11.25 -16.78
C LYS A 31 -3.19 -12.17 -16.90
N LYS A 32 -2.60 -12.58 -15.78
CA LYS A 32 -1.49 -13.55 -15.73
C LYS A 32 -1.94 -15.00 -15.70
N GLY A 33 -3.27 -15.26 -15.73
CA GLY A 33 -3.86 -16.60 -15.84
C GLY A 33 -4.20 -17.25 -14.50
N PHE A 34 -4.16 -16.52 -13.38
CA PHE A 34 -4.65 -17.04 -12.11
C PHE A 34 -6.18 -17.11 -12.10
N ASP A 35 -6.76 -18.13 -11.46
CA ASP A 35 -8.18 -18.19 -11.12
C ASP A 35 -8.40 -17.29 -9.88
N VAL A 36 -9.00 -16.12 -10.09
CA VAL A 36 -9.11 -15.07 -9.07
C VAL A 36 -10.53 -14.93 -8.56
N THR A 37 -10.69 -15.04 -7.24
CA THR A 37 -11.94 -14.69 -6.54
C THR A 37 -11.72 -13.40 -5.75
N VAL A 38 -12.57 -12.40 -5.95
CA VAL A 38 -12.44 -11.11 -5.25
C VAL A 38 -13.52 -10.92 -4.20
N TYR A 39 -13.19 -10.13 -3.19
CA TYR A 39 -14.14 -9.59 -2.21
C TYR A 39 -13.90 -8.10 -1.99
N ASN A 40 -14.98 -7.36 -1.85
CA ASN A 40 -14.95 -5.98 -1.37
C ASN A 40 -16.18 -5.69 -0.50
N ARG A 41 -16.01 -4.92 0.58
CA ARG A 41 -17.09 -4.53 1.50
C ARG A 41 -18.25 -3.83 0.75
N THR A 42 -17.93 -2.97 -0.22
CA THR A 42 -18.88 -2.40 -1.17
C THR A 42 -19.04 -3.35 -2.35
N ALA A 43 -20.14 -4.10 -2.41
CA ALA A 43 -20.36 -5.18 -3.39
C ALA A 43 -20.28 -4.69 -4.84
N GLU A 44 -20.79 -3.47 -5.11
CA GLU A 44 -20.80 -2.84 -6.44
C GLU A 44 -19.41 -2.73 -7.05
N LYS A 45 -18.36 -2.53 -6.23
CA LYS A 45 -16.97 -2.53 -6.72
C LYS A 45 -16.52 -3.90 -7.20
N ALA A 46 -16.94 -4.96 -6.53
CA ALA A 46 -16.67 -6.31 -6.97
C ALA A 46 -17.44 -6.64 -8.27
N ASP A 47 -18.68 -6.17 -8.40
CA ASP A 47 -19.46 -6.32 -9.63
C ASP A 47 -18.81 -5.57 -10.80
N GLN A 48 -18.35 -4.34 -10.59
CA GLN A 48 -17.59 -3.57 -11.59
C GLN A 48 -16.31 -4.30 -12.01
N TRP A 49 -15.58 -4.85 -11.03
CA TRP A 49 -14.35 -5.59 -11.31
C TRP A 49 -14.63 -6.84 -12.17
N ILE A 50 -15.70 -7.61 -11.85
CA ILE A 50 -16.12 -8.76 -12.66
C ILE A 50 -16.50 -8.34 -14.06
N ALA A 51 -17.22 -7.22 -14.23
CA ALA A 51 -17.61 -6.72 -15.54
C ALA A 51 -16.39 -6.32 -16.41
N GLU A 52 -15.34 -5.79 -15.78
CA GLU A 52 -14.13 -5.33 -16.48
C GLU A 52 -13.14 -6.46 -16.77
N TYR A 53 -12.87 -7.31 -15.77
CA TYR A 53 -11.79 -8.31 -15.86
C TYR A 53 -12.31 -9.74 -16.03
N GLY A 54 -13.53 -10.04 -15.62
CA GLY A 54 -14.00 -11.42 -15.43
C GLY A 54 -13.66 -11.95 -14.04
N GLY A 55 -13.45 -13.26 -13.92
CA GLY A 55 -13.14 -13.90 -12.64
C GLY A 55 -14.39 -14.19 -11.79
N LYS A 56 -14.22 -14.23 -10.47
CA LYS A 56 -15.28 -14.59 -9.52
C LYS A 56 -15.33 -13.57 -8.38
N ARG A 57 -16.51 -13.40 -7.77
CA ARG A 57 -16.63 -12.67 -6.51
C ARG A 57 -17.28 -13.53 -5.42
N ALA A 58 -17.01 -13.19 -4.18
CA ALA A 58 -17.62 -13.80 -3.02
C ALA A 58 -18.25 -12.74 -2.10
N PRO A 59 -19.27 -13.08 -1.30
CA PRO A 59 -19.95 -12.13 -0.41
C PRO A 59 -19.20 -11.85 0.88
N THR A 60 -18.21 -12.70 1.25
CA THR A 60 -17.39 -12.55 2.47
C THR A 60 -15.92 -12.85 2.18
N PRO A 61 -14.97 -12.33 3.00
CA PRO A 61 -13.56 -12.71 2.92
C PRO A 61 -13.35 -14.22 3.06
N GLN A 62 -14.07 -14.85 3.97
CA GLN A 62 -14.06 -16.30 4.18
C GLN A 62 -14.38 -17.05 2.89
N GLN A 63 -15.48 -16.69 2.22
CA GLN A 63 -15.89 -17.37 0.99
C GLN A 63 -14.95 -17.06 -0.19
N ALA A 64 -14.34 -15.88 -0.22
CA ALA A 64 -13.33 -15.55 -1.23
C ALA A 64 -12.08 -16.45 -1.07
N ALA A 65 -11.69 -16.74 0.16
CA ALA A 65 -10.50 -17.51 0.49
C ALA A 65 -10.67 -19.04 0.30
N LEU A 66 -11.90 -19.52 0.13
CA LEU A 66 -12.19 -20.95 0.06
C LEU A 66 -11.49 -21.62 -1.15
N GLY A 67 -10.57 -22.55 -0.87
CA GLY A 67 -9.77 -23.27 -1.88
C GLY A 67 -8.72 -22.40 -2.58
N ALA A 68 -8.47 -21.16 -2.12
CA ALA A 68 -7.37 -20.32 -2.60
C ALA A 68 -6.04 -20.80 -1.98
N GLN A 69 -5.01 -20.91 -2.82
CA GLN A 69 -3.65 -21.25 -2.39
C GLN A 69 -2.90 -20.00 -1.87
N ILE A 70 -3.29 -18.83 -2.37
CA ILE A 70 -2.77 -17.54 -1.92
C ILE A 70 -3.91 -16.53 -1.82
N VAL A 71 -3.96 -15.80 -0.71
CA VAL A 71 -4.94 -14.75 -0.46
C VAL A 71 -4.21 -13.44 -0.29
N PHE A 72 -4.58 -12.45 -1.07
CA PHE A 72 -4.07 -11.09 -0.97
C PHE A 72 -5.09 -10.19 -0.30
N SER A 73 -4.63 -9.22 0.49
CA SER A 73 -5.46 -8.15 1.03
C SER A 73 -4.86 -6.77 0.80
N CYS A 74 -5.72 -5.77 0.58
CA CYS A 74 -5.34 -4.36 0.52
C CYS A 74 -6.51 -3.51 0.99
N VAL A 75 -6.54 -3.18 2.28
CA VAL A 75 -7.64 -2.48 2.95
C VAL A 75 -7.17 -1.18 3.62
N GLY A 76 -7.92 -0.60 4.56
CA GLY A 76 -7.69 0.75 5.04
C GLY A 76 -6.67 0.88 6.18
N ASN A 77 -6.77 0.04 7.21
CA ASN A 77 -6.08 0.18 8.48
C ASN A 77 -5.98 -1.15 9.23
N ASP A 78 -5.40 -1.14 10.44
CA ASP A 78 -5.22 -2.31 11.30
C ASP A 78 -6.53 -3.05 11.61
N ASP A 79 -7.61 -2.30 11.90
CA ASP A 79 -8.90 -2.91 12.26
C ASP A 79 -9.55 -3.57 11.05
N ASP A 80 -9.49 -2.93 9.88
CA ASP A 80 -9.95 -3.54 8.62
C ASP A 80 -9.17 -4.84 8.32
N VAL A 81 -7.84 -4.85 8.53
CA VAL A 81 -7.02 -6.06 8.30
C VAL A 81 -7.41 -7.17 9.28
N ARG A 82 -7.60 -6.85 10.57
CA ARG A 82 -8.08 -7.83 11.56
C ARG A 82 -9.42 -8.43 11.17
N GLU A 83 -10.37 -7.58 10.78
CA GLU A 83 -11.72 -8.00 10.41
C GLU A 83 -11.71 -8.94 9.21
N ILE A 84 -11.05 -8.57 8.11
CA ILE A 84 -11.06 -9.38 6.88
C ILE A 84 -10.21 -10.65 6.97
N SER A 85 -9.25 -10.72 7.89
CA SER A 85 -8.39 -11.89 8.07
C SER A 85 -8.87 -12.84 9.17
N ALA A 86 -9.07 -12.35 10.39
CA ALA A 86 -9.35 -13.14 11.58
C ALA A 86 -10.71 -12.83 12.24
N GLY A 87 -11.54 -11.95 11.65
CA GLY A 87 -12.91 -11.69 12.09
C GLY A 87 -13.84 -12.89 11.89
N PRO A 88 -15.13 -12.78 12.28
CA PRO A 88 -16.09 -13.86 12.21
C PRO A 88 -16.25 -14.50 10.84
N GLU A 89 -16.17 -13.70 9.78
CA GLU A 89 -16.19 -14.12 8.36
C GLU A 89 -14.84 -13.87 7.68
N GLY A 90 -13.75 -13.89 8.47
CA GLY A 90 -12.39 -13.64 8.02
C GLY A 90 -11.80 -14.79 7.20
N ALA A 91 -10.89 -14.44 6.32
CA ALA A 91 -10.28 -15.37 5.36
C ALA A 91 -9.59 -16.57 6.00
N LEU A 92 -8.87 -16.36 7.13
CA LEU A 92 -8.12 -17.43 7.81
C LEU A 92 -8.99 -18.63 8.26
N SER A 93 -10.31 -18.40 8.44
CA SER A 93 -11.22 -19.46 8.85
C SER A 93 -11.52 -20.50 7.75
N ALA A 94 -11.32 -20.15 6.47
CA ALA A 94 -11.57 -21.01 5.32
C ALA A 94 -10.31 -21.36 4.52
N MET A 95 -9.16 -20.78 4.86
CA MET A 95 -7.88 -21.13 4.23
C MET A 95 -7.41 -22.51 4.65
N GLU A 96 -6.91 -23.27 3.69
CA GLU A 96 -6.33 -24.59 3.94
C GLU A 96 -4.90 -24.46 4.50
N ALA A 97 -4.48 -25.46 5.29
CA ALA A 97 -3.11 -25.52 5.79
C ALA A 97 -2.11 -25.54 4.62
N GLY A 98 -1.07 -24.72 4.69
CA GLY A 98 -0.08 -24.52 3.64
C GLY A 98 -0.40 -23.37 2.67
N ALA A 99 -1.60 -22.80 2.72
CA ALA A 99 -1.94 -21.57 1.97
C ALA A 99 -1.19 -20.36 2.54
N ILE A 100 -1.07 -19.30 1.71
CA ILE A 100 -0.33 -18.09 2.05
C ILE A 100 -1.29 -16.90 2.11
N PHE A 101 -1.27 -16.15 3.21
CA PHE A 101 -1.94 -14.85 3.33
C PHE A 101 -0.91 -13.73 3.15
N VAL A 102 -1.13 -12.83 2.20
CA VAL A 102 -0.25 -11.70 1.86
C VAL A 102 -1.00 -10.40 2.06
N ASP A 103 -0.61 -9.61 3.05
CA ASP A 103 -1.26 -8.32 3.33
C ASP A 103 -0.46 -7.15 2.73
N HIS A 104 -1.07 -6.46 1.77
CA HIS A 104 -0.53 -5.26 1.12
C HIS A 104 -0.96 -3.96 1.80
N THR A 105 -1.80 -4.03 2.83
CA THR A 105 -2.23 -2.86 3.58
C THR A 105 -1.05 -2.18 4.23
N THR A 106 -0.98 -0.86 4.17
CA THR A 106 -0.09 -0.11 5.07
C THR A 106 -0.72 -0.07 6.45
N ALA A 107 -0.18 -0.88 7.35
CA ALA A 107 -0.67 -1.15 8.71
C ALA A 107 0.48 -1.11 9.73
N SER A 108 0.19 -1.37 11.00
CA SER A 108 1.23 -1.48 12.01
C SER A 108 2.04 -2.78 11.87
N ALA A 109 3.31 -2.75 12.25
CA ALA A 109 4.11 -3.98 12.36
C ALA A 109 3.59 -4.91 13.48
N GLU A 110 2.83 -4.37 14.41
CA GLU A 110 2.21 -5.08 15.52
C GLU A 110 1.05 -5.95 15.01
N VAL A 111 0.13 -5.40 14.21
CA VAL A 111 -0.96 -6.17 13.61
C VAL A 111 -0.44 -7.26 12.68
N ALA A 112 0.64 -7.00 11.93
CA ALA A 112 1.26 -8.02 11.10
C ALA A 112 1.75 -9.22 11.93
N ARG A 113 2.41 -8.98 13.06
CA ARG A 113 2.86 -10.03 13.98
C ARG A 113 1.68 -10.75 14.65
N GLU A 114 0.67 -10.00 15.10
CA GLU A 114 -0.57 -10.56 15.67
C GLU A 114 -1.21 -11.56 14.69
N LEU A 115 -1.41 -11.14 13.45
CA LEU A 115 -2.08 -11.94 12.44
C LEU A 115 -1.23 -13.12 11.95
N SER A 116 0.09 -13.00 11.96
CA SER A 116 1.00 -14.11 11.67
C SER A 116 0.81 -15.25 12.68
N ILE A 117 0.67 -14.94 13.97
CA ILE A 117 0.41 -15.96 15.02
C ILE A 117 -0.94 -16.64 14.77
N LYS A 118 -2.00 -15.85 14.48
CA LYS A 118 -3.34 -16.41 14.19
C LYS A 118 -3.37 -17.26 12.92
N ALA A 119 -2.58 -16.90 11.91
CA ALA A 119 -2.42 -17.67 10.68
C ALA A 119 -1.70 -19.01 10.98
N GLU A 120 -0.61 -18.97 11.75
CA GLU A 120 0.15 -20.15 12.16
C GLU A 120 -0.72 -21.18 12.92
N GLU A 121 -1.62 -20.74 13.80
CA GLU A 121 -2.61 -21.59 14.50
C GLU A 121 -3.51 -22.37 13.54
N LYS A 122 -3.67 -21.89 12.30
CA LYS A 122 -4.43 -22.53 11.21
C LYS A 122 -3.54 -23.30 10.23
N GLY A 123 -2.23 -23.28 10.43
CA GLY A 123 -1.27 -23.83 9.47
C GLY A 123 -1.12 -22.98 8.20
N VAL A 124 -1.54 -21.73 8.23
CA VAL A 124 -1.45 -20.76 7.12
C VAL A 124 -0.19 -19.91 7.28
N TYR A 125 0.52 -19.67 6.18
CA TYR A 125 1.66 -18.76 6.17
C TYR A 125 1.20 -17.31 6.03
N PHE A 126 1.94 -16.38 6.63
CA PHE A 126 1.62 -14.95 6.59
C PHE A 126 2.83 -14.13 6.11
N LEU A 127 2.56 -13.18 5.19
CA LEU A 127 3.51 -12.17 4.73
C LEU A 127 2.88 -10.79 4.85
N ASP A 128 3.55 -9.84 5.51
CA ASP A 128 3.25 -8.42 5.39
C ASP A 128 4.00 -7.85 4.18
N ALA A 129 3.30 -7.22 3.28
CA ALA A 129 3.83 -6.86 1.97
C ALA A 129 3.35 -5.49 1.45
N PRO A 130 3.44 -4.42 2.26
CA PRO A 130 3.01 -3.10 1.82
C PRO A 130 3.72 -2.65 0.55
N VAL A 131 3.04 -1.75 -0.18
CA VAL A 131 3.44 -1.35 -1.53
C VAL A 131 3.79 0.13 -1.63
N SER A 132 4.60 0.48 -2.62
CA SER A 132 4.92 1.84 -3.03
C SER A 132 4.81 1.98 -4.55
N GLY A 133 4.38 3.16 -5.03
CA GLY A 133 4.17 3.46 -6.46
C GLY A 133 2.84 4.14 -6.74
N GLY A 134 1.95 4.22 -5.73
CA GLY A 134 0.64 4.86 -5.83
C GLY A 134 -0.29 4.20 -6.84
N GLN A 135 -1.40 4.85 -7.15
CA GLN A 135 -2.42 4.35 -8.08
C GLN A 135 -1.82 4.04 -9.45
N ALA A 136 -1.05 4.95 -10.02
CA ALA A 136 -0.42 4.75 -11.33
C ALA A 136 0.52 3.53 -11.36
N GLY A 137 1.26 3.30 -10.27
CA GLY A 137 2.10 2.11 -10.13
C GLY A 137 1.29 0.80 -10.09
N ALA A 138 0.13 0.82 -9.44
CA ALA A 138 -0.78 -0.32 -9.38
C ALA A 138 -1.42 -0.59 -10.75
N GLU A 139 -1.93 0.44 -11.42
CA GLU A 139 -2.55 0.35 -12.74
C GLU A 139 -1.58 -0.16 -13.80
N ASN A 140 -0.33 0.29 -13.77
CA ASN A 140 0.71 -0.10 -14.72
C ASN A 140 1.44 -1.41 -14.34
N GLY A 141 1.13 -2.02 -13.18
CA GLY A 141 1.79 -3.26 -12.75
C GLY A 141 3.28 -3.08 -12.40
N VAL A 142 3.68 -1.90 -11.92
CA VAL A 142 5.09 -1.55 -11.64
C VAL A 142 5.34 -1.16 -10.20
N LEU A 143 4.57 -1.71 -9.26
CA LEU A 143 4.74 -1.45 -7.83
C LEU A 143 6.10 -1.93 -7.31
N THR A 144 6.53 -1.31 -6.22
CA THR A 144 7.59 -1.81 -5.34
C THR A 144 6.94 -2.42 -4.10
N VAL A 145 7.28 -3.67 -3.78
CA VAL A 145 6.69 -4.43 -2.66
C VAL A 145 7.77 -4.76 -1.64
N MET A 146 7.53 -4.40 -0.39
CA MET A 146 8.43 -4.61 0.75
C MET A 146 7.86 -5.75 1.60
N VAL A 147 8.48 -6.93 1.55
CA VAL A 147 7.92 -8.13 2.17
C VAL A 147 8.59 -8.44 3.49
N GLY A 148 7.80 -8.69 4.53
CA GLY A 148 8.23 -9.29 5.78
C GLY A 148 7.66 -10.69 5.94
N GLY A 149 8.49 -11.66 6.35
CA GLY A 149 8.04 -13.03 6.58
C GLY A 149 9.13 -14.08 6.42
N ASP A 150 8.71 -15.33 6.30
CA ASP A 150 9.62 -16.46 6.11
C ASP A 150 10.22 -16.46 4.69
N PRO A 151 11.55 -16.65 4.55
CA PRO A 151 12.22 -16.66 3.24
C PRO A 151 11.69 -17.74 2.28
N SER A 152 11.37 -18.93 2.77
CA SER A 152 10.88 -20.02 1.92
C SER A 152 9.47 -19.74 1.40
N VAL A 153 8.62 -19.10 2.20
CA VAL A 153 7.28 -18.65 1.82
C VAL A 153 7.37 -17.49 0.84
N PHE A 154 8.30 -16.56 1.06
CA PHE A 154 8.57 -15.46 0.14
C PHE A 154 8.95 -15.96 -1.26
N GLU A 155 9.83 -16.97 -1.37
CA GLU A 155 10.22 -17.56 -2.66
C GLU A 155 9.02 -18.12 -3.44
N ILE A 156 8.01 -18.64 -2.74
CA ILE A 156 6.77 -19.18 -3.35
C ILE A 156 5.84 -18.03 -3.78
N ALA A 157 5.68 -17.00 -2.95
CA ALA A 157 4.75 -15.90 -3.20
C ALA A 157 5.30 -14.87 -4.21
N GLN A 158 6.63 -14.66 -4.27
CA GLN A 158 7.26 -13.64 -5.08
C GLN A 158 6.88 -13.70 -6.59
N PRO A 159 6.85 -14.86 -7.27
CA PRO A 159 6.45 -14.94 -8.67
C PRO A 159 5.01 -14.46 -8.90
N VAL A 160 4.10 -14.72 -7.94
CA VAL A 160 2.71 -14.27 -8.02
C VAL A 160 2.64 -12.75 -7.82
N ILE A 161 3.33 -12.20 -6.82
CA ILE A 161 3.41 -10.77 -6.52
C ILE A 161 3.99 -9.98 -7.72
N LYS A 162 4.93 -10.56 -8.46
CA LYS A 162 5.49 -9.97 -9.69
C LYS A 162 4.47 -9.77 -10.81
N SER A 163 3.24 -10.25 -10.68
CA SER A 163 2.17 -9.96 -11.64
C SER A 163 1.84 -8.47 -11.72
N TYR A 164 2.02 -7.73 -10.61
CA TYR A 164 1.70 -6.29 -10.49
C TYR A 164 2.86 -5.48 -9.91
N ALA A 165 4.06 -6.06 -9.81
CA ALA A 165 5.20 -5.40 -9.20
C ALA A 165 6.47 -5.49 -10.07
N ARG A 166 7.17 -4.36 -10.16
CA ARG A 166 8.49 -4.24 -10.79
C ARG A 166 9.61 -4.72 -9.87
N ALA A 167 9.48 -4.44 -8.57
CA ALA A 167 10.47 -4.79 -7.56
C ALA A 167 9.78 -5.41 -6.34
N VAL A 168 10.31 -6.56 -5.88
CA VAL A 168 9.79 -7.28 -4.72
C VAL A 168 10.99 -7.73 -3.89
N GLY A 169 11.09 -7.22 -2.65
CA GLY A 169 12.21 -7.52 -1.76
C GLY A 169 11.75 -8.07 -0.42
N LEU A 170 12.45 -9.12 0.08
CA LEU A 170 12.30 -9.60 1.45
C LEU A 170 13.13 -8.70 2.38
N MET A 171 12.46 -8.09 3.36
CA MET A 171 13.07 -7.12 4.29
C MET A 171 13.47 -7.72 5.63
N GLY A 172 13.05 -8.94 5.92
CA GLY A 172 13.30 -9.63 7.18
C GLY A 172 12.07 -10.40 7.68
N PRO A 173 12.01 -10.75 8.99
CA PRO A 173 10.87 -11.46 9.55
C PRO A 173 9.58 -10.63 9.48
N VAL A 174 8.45 -11.25 9.84
CA VAL A 174 7.12 -10.61 9.85
C VAL A 174 7.14 -9.25 10.58
N GLY A 175 6.54 -8.25 9.95
CA GLY A 175 6.54 -6.85 10.37
C GLY A 175 7.66 -6.02 9.73
N SER A 176 8.67 -6.64 9.10
CA SER A 176 9.77 -5.90 8.46
C SER A 176 9.33 -5.19 7.19
N GLY A 177 8.34 -5.70 6.47
CA GLY A 177 7.72 -5.00 5.34
C GLY A 177 7.07 -3.70 5.80
N GLN A 178 6.24 -3.75 6.85
CA GLN A 178 5.59 -2.57 7.44
C GLN A 178 6.61 -1.55 7.97
N LEU A 179 7.64 -1.99 8.68
CA LEU A 179 8.71 -1.10 9.15
C LEU A 179 9.45 -0.44 7.97
N THR A 180 9.71 -1.18 6.90
CA THR A 180 10.31 -0.62 5.68
C THR A 180 9.39 0.38 5.01
N LYS A 181 8.07 0.12 4.98
CA LYS A 181 7.08 1.08 4.49
C LYS A 181 7.05 2.34 5.34
N MET A 182 7.19 2.24 6.66
CA MET A 182 7.30 3.41 7.54
C MET A 182 8.52 4.27 7.19
N VAL A 183 9.68 3.66 6.92
CA VAL A 183 10.88 4.40 6.44
C VAL A 183 10.55 5.15 5.14
N ASN A 184 9.88 4.49 4.18
CA ASN A 184 9.45 5.12 2.94
C ASN A 184 8.53 6.34 3.19
N GLN A 185 7.54 6.22 4.09
CA GLN A 185 6.60 7.31 4.38
C GLN A 185 7.26 8.48 5.11
N ILE A 186 8.19 8.21 6.03
CA ILE A 186 9.02 9.23 6.69
C ILE A 186 9.80 10.04 5.64
N CYS A 187 10.46 9.37 4.69
CA CYS A 187 11.20 10.04 3.62
C CYS A 187 10.28 10.89 2.74
N ILE A 188 9.13 10.34 2.31
CA ILE A 188 8.16 11.05 1.47
C ILE A 188 7.63 12.30 2.17
N ALA A 189 7.30 12.23 3.45
CA ALA A 189 6.75 13.37 4.20
C ALA A 189 7.70 14.58 4.14
N GLY A 190 8.95 14.39 4.52
CA GLY A 190 9.95 15.46 4.50
C GLY A 190 10.25 15.99 3.10
N LEU A 191 10.29 15.07 2.12
CA LEU A 191 10.56 15.40 0.73
C LEU A 191 9.45 16.26 0.12
N VAL A 192 8.18 15.90 0.31
CA VAL A 192 7.04 16.66 -0.24
C VAL A 192 6.95 18.04 0.39
N GLN A 193 7.22 18.17 1.70
CA GLN A 193 7.29 19.48 2.36
C GLN A 193 8.41 20.35 1.76
N GLY A 194 9.63 19.81 1.65
CA GLY A 194 10.74 20.54 1.06
C GLY A 194 10.49 20.95 -0.40
N LEU A 195 9.84 20.09 -1.19
CA LEU A 195 9.44 20.43 -2.57
C LEU A 195 8.39 21.54 -2.59
N SER A 196 7.41 21.51 -1.68
CA SER A 196 6.39 22.56 -1.53
C SER A 196 7.03 23.93 -1.25
N GLU A 197 7.94 23.98 -0.29
CA GLU A 197 8.67 25.21 0.07
C GLU A 197 9.55 25.70 -1.09
N GLY A 198 10.24 24.79 -1.79
CA GLY A 198 11.06 25.13 -2.94
C GLY A 198 10.26 25.73 -4.11
N ILE A 199 9.08 25.18 -4.39
CA ILE A 199 8.18 25.70 -5.43
C ILE A 199 7.63 27.07 -5.04
N ASP A 200 7.16 27.25 -3.81
CA ASP A 200 6.65 28.54 -3.34
C ASP A 200 7.74 29.62 -3.35
N PHE A 201 8.93 29.29 -2.83
CA PHE A 201 10.08 30.19 -2.87
C PHE A 201 10.42 30.63 -4.30
N GLY A 202 10.49 29.68 -5.24
CA GLY A 202 10.78 30.01 -6.65
C GLY A 202 9.73 30.92 -7.28
N ARG A 203 8.44 30.69 -6.99
CA ARG A 203 7.34 31.55 -7.44
C ARG A 203 7.51 33.00 -6.92
N ARG A 204 7.78 33.16 -5.61
CA ARG A 204 7.98 34.47 -4.98
C ARG A 204 9.23 35.21 -5.51
N CYS A 205 10.23 34.45 -5.96
CA CYS A 205 11.41 34.98 -6.64
C CYS A 205 11.18 35.32 -8.14
N GLY A 206 9.98 35.05 -8.68
CA GLY A 206 9.66 35.31 -10.08
C GLY A 206 10.30 34.34 -11.07
N LEU A 207 10.70 33.13 -10.61
CA LEU A 207 11.28 32.13 -11.47
C LEU A 207 10.20 31.40 -12.29
N ASP A 208 10.57 31.01 -13.51
CA ASP A 208 9.79 30.04 -14.30
C ASP A 208 9.90 28.65 -13.69
N MET A 209 8.90 28.26 -12.90
CA MET A 209 8.93 27.01 -12.14
C MET A 209 8.93 25.77 -13.03
N GLU A 210 8.42 25.83 -14.24
CA GLU A 210 8.48 24.72 -15.18
C GLU A 210 9.92 24.44 -15.61
N ARG A 211 10.66 25.48 -15.97
CA ARG A 211 12.09 25.39 -16.28
C ARG A 211 12.94 24.98 -15.07
N VAL A 212 12.62 25.52 -13.90
CA VAL A 212 13.32 25.17 -12.66
C VAL A 212 13.18 23.67 -12.40
N LEU A 213 11.95 23.14 -12.39
CA LEU A 213 11.67 21.73 -12.16
C LEU A 213 12.32 20.82 -13.22
N ASP A 214 12.27 21.22 -14.51
CA ASP A 214 12.94 20.47 -15.57
C ASP A 214 14.46 20.34 -15.33
N VAL A 215 15.11 21.41 -14.88
CA VAL A 215 16.56 21.39 -14.65
C VAL A 215 16.92 20.62 -13.38
N ILE A 216 16.27 20.91 -12.23
CA ILE A 216 16.66 20.31 -10.95
C ILE A 216 16.26 18.84 -10.82
N SER A 217 15.29 18.37 -11.60
CA SER A 217 14.94 16.94 -11.67
C SER A 217 16.06 16.06 -12.23
N LYS A 218 17.06 16.66 -12.89
CA LYS A 218 18.25 15.97 -13.43
C LYS A 218 19.46 16.04 -12.49
N GLY A 219 19.31 16.72 -11.36
CA GLY A 219 20.34 16.92 -10.35
C GLY A 219 20.10 16.14 -9.05
N ALA A 220 20.88 16.45 -8.02
CA ALA A 220 20.85 15.77 -6.73
C ALA A 220 19.52 15.93 -5.95
N ALA A 221 18.69 16.91 -6.28
CA ALA A 221 17.37 17.11 -5.67
C ALA A 221 16.25 16.29 -6.32
N GLN A 222 16.57 15.49 -7.36
CA GLN A 222 15.60 14.67 -8.07
C GLN A 222 14.82 13.76 -7.12
N SER A 223 13.55 13.61 -7.40
CA SER A 223 12.68 12.64 -6.73
C SER A 223 11.48 12.30 -7.61
N TRP A 224 10.89 11.13 -7.35
CA TRP A 224 9.64 10.75 -8.01
C TRP A 224 8.54 11.81 -7.84
N GLN A 225 8.43 12.42 -6.66
CA GLN A 225 7.46 13.46 -6.38
C GLN A 225 7.71 14.73 -7.21
N MET A 226 8.97 15.12 -7.36
CA MET A 226 9.33 16.27 -8.21
C MET A 226 8.91 16.03 -9.67
N GLU A 227 9.21 14.85 -10.21
CA GLU A 227 8.89 14.48 -11.60
C GLU A 227 7.39 14.31 -11.84
N ASN A 228 6.65 13.73 -10.90
CA ASN A 228 5.25 13.36 -11.08
C ASN A 228 4.25 14.29 -10.39
N ARG A 229 4.71 15.20 -9.52
CA ARG A 229 3.87 16.13 -8.76
C ARG A 229 4.30 17.60 -8.90
N GLY A 230 5.53 17.89 -9.27
CA GLY A 230 6.04 19.26 -9.31
C GLY A 230 5.18 20.21 -10.15
N ILE A 231 4.75 19.78 -11.33
CA ILE A 231 3.89 20.58 -12.21
C ILE A 231 2.49 20.72 -11.63
N THR A 232 1.85 19.63 -11.16
CA THR A 232 0.52 19.70 -10.56
C THR A 232 0.50 20.52 -9.27
N MET A 233 1.58 20.52 -8.48
CA MET A 233 1.77 21.42 -7.34
C MET A 233 1.87 22.87 -7.77
N LYS A 234 2.62 23.13 -8.83
CA LYS A 234 2.70 24.46 -9.45
C LYS A 234 1.32 24.96 -9.91
N ASP A 235 0.47 24.07 -10.41
CA ASP A 235 -0.85 24.40 -10.98
C ASP A 235 -2.01 24.19 -9.98
N ASP A 236 -1.71 23.88 -8.70
CA ASP A 236 -2.67 23.68 -7.61
C ASP A 236 -3.72 22.60 -7.88
N GLN A 237 -3.31 21.50 -8.50
CA GLN A 237 -4.16 20.37 -8.84
C GLN A 237 -3.85 19.20 -7.88
N PHE A 238 -4.87 18.75 -7.15
CA PHE A 238 -4.69 17.73 -6.09
C PHE A 238 -5.73 16.60 -6.11
N ASP A 239 -6.67 16.56 -7.06
CA ASP A 239 -7.75 15.56 -7.14
C ASP A 239 -7.28 14.24 -7.76
N PHE A 240 -6.22 13.65 -7.20
CA PHE A 240 -5.64 12.38 -7.64
C PHE A 240 -4.71 11.79 -6.58
N GLY A 241 -4.16 10.64 -6.87
CA GLY A 241 -3.01 10.06 -6.19
C GLY A 241 -3.30 9.53 -4.79
N PHE A 242 -2.51 9.94 -3.80
CA PHE A 242 -2.51 9.39 -2.45
C PHE A 242 -3.05 10.40 -1.45
N ALA A 243 -4.26 10.10 -0.93
CA ALA A 243 -5.00 11.02 -0.07
C ALA A 243 -4.28 11.37 1.22
N VAL A 244 -4.38 12.65 1.64
CA VAL A 244 -3.88 13.17 2.92
C VAL A 244 -4.36 12.35 4.11
N ASP A 245 -5.62 11.89 4.13
CA ASP A 245 -6.17 11.05 5.21
C ASP A 245 -5.33 9.78 5.40
N TRP A 246 -4.92 9.13 4.33
CA TRP A 246 -4.08 7.93 4.39
C TRP A 246 -2.65 8.25 4.79
N MET A 247 -2.10 9.37 4.32
CA MET A 247 -0.76 9.80 4.73
C MET A 247 -0.72 10.10 6.23
N ARG A 248 -1.72 10.77 6.79
CA ARG A 248 -1.81 11.02 8.22
C ARG A 248 -1.91 9.74 9.05
N LYS A 249 -2.69 8.76 8.57
CA LYS A 249 -2.71 7.43 9.18
C LYS A 249 -1.30 6.82 9.18
N ASP A 250 -0.61 6.85 8.04
CA ASP A 250 0.72 6.27 7.90
C ASP A 250 1.76 6.97 8.80
N LEU A 251 1.72 8.31 8.87
CA LEU A 251 2.62 9.06 9.77
C LEU A 251 2.30 8.81 11.24
N GLY A 252 1.04 8.62 11.60
CA GLY A 252 0.62 8.18 12.93
C GLY A 252 1.28 6.86 13.32
N LEU A 253 1.23 5.85 12.44
CA LEU A 253 1.92 4.56 12.63
C LEU A 253 3.44 4.75 12.81
N CYS A 254 4.06 5.62 12.01
CA CYS A 254 5.49 5.93 12.14
C CYS A 254 5.83 6.55 13.49
N LEU A 255 5.04 7.51 13.94
CA LEU A 255 5.25 8.21 15.22
C LEU A 255 5.04 7.28 16.42
N ASP A 256 4.04 6.39 16.36
CA ASP A 256 3.79 5.40 17.40
C ASP A 256 4.91 4.36 17.48
N GLU A 257 5.39 3.85 16.37
CA GLU A 257 6.52 2.94 16.37
C GLU A 257 7.81 3.64 16.82
N ALA A 258 8.01 4.90 16.42
CA ALA A 258 9.15 5.69 16.89
C ALA A 258 9.16 5.86 18.41
N ARG A 259 8.00 6.13 19.05
CA ARG A 259 7.89 6.19 20.52
C ARG A 259 8.28 4.87 21.17
N ARG A 260 7.81 3.74 20.63
CA ARG A 260 8.14 2.39 21.13
C ARG A 260 9.63 2.07 21.03
N ARG A 261 10.30 2.56 19.97
CA ARG A 261 11.73 2.31 19.69
C ARG A 261 12.69 3.37 20.23
N GLY A 262 12.17 4.47 20.79
CA GLY A 262 12.99 5.59 21.23
C GLY A 262 13.62 6.39 20.07
N SER A 263 13.07 6.28 18.85
CA SER A 263 13.51 7.05 17.69
C SER A 263 12.93 8.46 17.69
N ARG A 264 13.66 9.43 17.14
CA ARG A 264 13.24 10.84 17.06
C ARG A 264 12.86 11.18 15.62
N LEU A 265 11.61 11.60 15.40
CA LEU A 265 11.07 11.96 14.08
C LEU A 265 10.54 13.40 14.07
N PRO A 266 11.36 14.44 14.34
CA PRO A 266 10.86 15.81 14.46
C PRO A 266 10.24 16.34 13.16
N VAL A 267 10.83 16.07 11.99
CA VAL A 267 10.31 16.49 10.70
C VAL A 267 8.99 15.79 10.38
N THR A 268 8.91 14.48 10.60
CA THR A 268 7.67 13.70 10.38
C THR A 268 6.53 14.21 11.25
N ALA A 269 6.80 14.51 12.53
CA ALA A 269 5.80 15.04 13.46
C ALA A 269 5.29 16.42 13.02
N LEU A 270 6.19 17.30 12.55
CA LEU A 270 5.82 18.61 12.04
C LEU A 270 4.97 18.52 10.77
N VAL A 271 5.39 17.69 9.83
CA VAL A 271 4.66 17.49 8.55
C VAL A 271 3.29 16.84 8.78
N ASP A 272 3.15 15.94 9.75
CA ASP A 272 1.85 15.42 10.13
C ASP A 272 0.90 16.54 10.61
N GLN A 273 1.40 17.52 11.38
CA GLN A 273 0.59 18.68 11.78
C GLN A 273 0.17 19.53 10.57
N PHE A 274 1.04 19.72 9.59
CA PHE A 274 0.70 20.42 8.35
C PHE A 274 -0.40 19.69 7.57
N TYR A 275 -0.30 18.36 7.43
CA TYR A 275 -1.39 17.58 6.85
C TYR A 275 -2.69 17.69 7.65
N GLY A 276 -2.63 17.82 8.98
CA GLY A 276 -3.78 18.13 9.81
C GLY A 276 -4.45 19.45 9.44
N GLN A 277 -3.67 20.49 9.08
CA GLN A 277 -4.22 21.76 8.60
C GLN A 277 -4.86 21.60 7.21
N VAL A 278 -4.27 20.83 6.31
CA VAL A 278 -4.89 20.51 5.01
C VAL A 278 -6.23 19.81 5.21
N GLN A 279 -6.32 18.84 6.12
CA GLN A 279 -7.59 18.17 6.46
C GLN A 279 -8.63 19.17 7.01
N ALA A 280 -8.24 20.05 7.94
CA ALA A 280 -9.12 21.06 8.52
C ALA A 280 -9.67 22.03 7.45
N SER A 281 -8.93 22.25 6.37
CA SER A 281 -9.35 23.04 5.21
C SER A 281 -10.16 22.25 4.17
N GLY A 282 -10.59 21.01 4.50
CA GLY A 282 -11.39 20.17 3.61
C GLY A 282 -10.58 19.30 2.64
N GLY A 283 -9.24 19.33 2.71
CA GLY A 283 -8.34 18.64 1.78
C GLY A 283 -8.02 17.18 2.16
N GLY A 284 -8.80 16.53 3.03
CA GLY A 284 -8.51 15.15 3.47
C GLY A 284 -8.40 14.14 2.33
N ARG A 285 -9.11 14.38 1.22
CA ARG A 285 -9.07 13.52 0.02
C ARG A 285 -8.08 13.98 -1.07
N TRP A 286 -7.46 15.14 -0.88
CA TRP A 286 -6.44 15.64 -1.81
C TRP A 286 -5.17 14.79 -1.75
N ASP A 287 -4.40 14.80 -2.86
CA ASP A 287 -3.06 14.18 -2.92
C ASP A 287 -2.13 14.81 -1.89
N THR A 288 -1.19 14.04 -1.38
CA THR A 288 -0.18 14.49 -0.39
C THR A 288 0.60 15.71 -0.84
N SER A 289 0.71 15.97 -2.13
CA SER A 289 1.34 17.17 -2.70
C SER A 289 0.61 18.47 -2.34
N SER A 290 -0.61 18.40 -1.81
CA SER A 290 -1.40 19.56 -1.36
C SER A 290 -0.82 20.32 -0.17
N LEU A 291 0.28 19.85 0.46
CA LEU A 291 1.02 20.65 1.47
C LEU A 291 1.37 22.05 0.99
N ILE A 292 1.65 22.22 -0.31
CA ILE A 292 1.93 23.53 -0.89
C ILE A 292 0.79 24.53 -0.72
N SER A 293 -0.46 24.07 -0.59
CA SER A 293 -1.61 24.94 -0.40
C SER A 293 -1.55 25.76 0.89
N LEU A 294 -0.78 25.29 1.89
CA LEU A 294 -0.60 25.99 3.17
C LEU A 294 0.39 27.16 3.09
N LEU A 295 1.14 27.28 1.99
CA LEU A 295 2.16 28.34 1.81
C LEU A 295 1.61 29.55 1.03
N LYS A 296 0.35 29.50 0.62
CA LYS A 296 -0.34 30.62 -0.02
C LYS A 296 -0.79 31.64 1.01
N ASP A 297 -0.76 32.92 0.56
CA ASP A 297 -1.29 34.05 1.35
C ASP A 297 -2.82 34.03 1.39
#